data_9a3991c03a806b11e8d613826ed20026
#
_entry.id   9a3991c03a806b11e8d613826ed20026
#
_cell.length_a   1.000
_cell.length_b   1.000
_cell.length_c   1.000
_cell.angle_alpha   90.00
_cell.angle_beta   90.00
_cell.angle_gamma   90.00
#
_symmetry.space_group_name_H-M   'P 1'
#
loop_
_entity.id
_entity.type
_entity.pdbx_description
1 polymer ?
#
loop_
_entity_poly.entity_id
_entity_poly.type
_entity_poly.pdbx_seq_one_letter_code
_entity_poly.pdbx_strand_id
1 'polypeptide(L)'
;MKWSPGSVDQVTYDVTVPYIRMMAGPMDYTQGAMRNATRSSYHPSNSEPMSQGTRCRQLAEYVIFESPLNMLCDSPSNYMKEKECTRFISEVPTVWDETVAIEGRIGEYVLMARRSGDKWYIAGLTDWNSREVSIDLKPFASNGKITLWSDGINADRAACD
;
A
#
# COMPACT_ATOMS: atom_id res chain seq x y z
N MET A 1 8.82 -1.88 7.51
CA MET A 1 10.19 -2.36 7.84
C MET A 1 10.21 -3.87 7.91
N LYS A 2 10.97 -4.53 7.05
CA LYS A 2 11.12 -6.00 7.04
C LYS A 2 11.71 -6.60 8.32
N TRP A 3 12.40 -5.79 9.07
CA TRP A 3 13.22 -6.18 10.23
C TRP A 3 12.62 -5.73 11.54
N SER A 4 11.37 -5.30 11.53
CA SER A 4 10.71 -4.90 12.77
C SER A 4 10.65 -6.08 13.74
N PRO A 5 11.03 -5.87 15.00
CA PRO A 5 10.77 -6.87 16.03
C PRO A 5 9.30 -7.29 15.99
N GLY A 6 8.99 -8.52 16.34
CA GLY A 6 7.60 -9.02 16.35
C GLY A 6 6.64 -8.25 17.25
N SER A 7 7.16 -7.34 18.07
CA SER A 7 6.40 -6.41 18.90
C SER A 7 5.93 -5.13 18.18
N VAL A 8 6.41 -4.86 16.97
CA VAL A 8 6.02 -3.66 16.20
C VAL A 8 4.77 -3.96 15.39
N ASP A 9 3.73 -3.17 15.59
CA ASP A 9 2.53 -3.18 14.79
C ASP A 9 2.72 -2.28 13.56
N GLN A 10 3.21 -2.88 12.47
CA GLN A 10 3.48 -2.18 11.23
C GLN A 10 2.20 -1.67 10.57
N VAL A 11 1.09 -2.40 10.70
CA VAL A 11 -0.19 -2.05 10.09
C VAL A 11 -0.75 -0.75 10.68
N THR A 12 -0.73 -0.61 12.00
CA THR A 12 -1.15 0.63 12.66
C THR A 12 -0.13 1.77 12.44
N TYR A 13 1.15 1.44 12.35
CA TYR A 13 2.18 2.43 12.03
C TYR A 13 1.95 3.04 10.65
N ASP A 14 1.67 2.23 9.63
CA ASP A 14 1.52 2.69 8.25
C ASP A 14 0.27 3.56 8.02
N VAL A 15 -0.78 3.40 8.81
CA VAL A 15 -1.94 4.31 8.79
C VAL A 15 -1.74 5.56 9.66
N THR A 16 -0.60 5.65 10.35
CA THR A 16 -0.22 6.82 11.16
C THR A 16 0.79 7.71 10.41
N VAL A 17 1.71 7.11 9.68
CA VAL A 17 2.79 7.81 8.94
C VAL A 17 2.30 8.94 8.04
N PRO A 18 1.21 8.78 7.24
CA PRO A 18 0.72 9.86 6.40
C PRO A 18 0.33 11.13 7.16
N TYR A 19 -0.11 11.00 8.39
CA TYR A 19 -0.58 12.12 9.20
C TYR A 19 0.53 12.84 9.97
N ILE A 20 1.66 12.18 10.20
CA ILE A 20 2.75 12.74 11.01
C ILE A 20 4.02 12.95 10.20
N ARG A 21 4.57 11.87 9.62
CA ARG A 21 5.88 11.93 8.95
C ARG A 21 5.80 12.61 7.59
N MET A 22 4.75 12.37 6.82
CA MET A 22 4.60 12.97 5.49
C MET A 22 4.31 14.48 5.54
N MET A 23 3.86 15.01 6.67
CA MET A 23 3.73 16.47 6.87
C MET A 23 5.07 17.20 6.78
N ALA A 24 6.18 16.51 7.05
CA ALA A 24 7.52 17.06 6.92
C ALA A 24 8.07 16.98 5.48
N GLY A 25 7.32 16.41 4.55
CA GLY A 25 7.70 16.22 3.15
C GLY A 25 7.94 14.75 2.77
N PRO A 26 8.46 14.51 1.57
CA PRO A 26 8.74 13.18 1.05
C PRO A 26 9.65 12.35 1.97
N MET A 27 9.52 11.05 1.89
CA MET A 27 10.29 10.12 2.71
C MET A 27 10.77 8.93 1.88
N ASP A 28 11.85 8.29 2.32
CA ASP A 28 12.24 6.98 1.84
C ASP A 28 11.35 5.93 2.51
N TYR A 29 10.84 5.01 1.72
CA TYR A 29 10.11 3.88 2.23
C TYR A 29 10.42 2.62 1.42
N THR A 30 10.31 1.47 2.06
CA THR A 30 10.64 0.18 1.45
C THR A 30 9.44 -0.74 1.64
N GLN A 31 8.49 -0.64 0.72
CA GLN A 31 7.27 -1.43 0.67
C GLN A 31 7.31 -2.47 -0.44
N GLY A 32 6.21 -3.22 -0.61
CA GLY A 32 6.02 -4.14 -1.72
C GLY A 32 6.51 -5.56 -1.46
N ALA A 33 6.54 -6.03 -0.20
CA ALA A 33 6.80 -7.44 0.07
C ALA A 33 5.68 -8.30 -0.49
N MET A 34 6.05 -9.31 -1.27
CA MET A 34 5.11 -10.26 -1.87
C MET A 34 4.71 -11.39 -0.90
N ARG A 35 5.46 -11.56 0.18
CA ARG A 35 5.14 -12.43 1.29
C ARG A 35 4.49 -11.62 2.40
N ASN A 36 3.28 -12.00 2.79
CA ASN A 36 2.47 -11.31 3.78
C ASN A 36 2.13 -12.22 4.95
N ALA A 37 1.84 -11.65 6.09
CA ALA A 37 1.53 -12.38 7.30
C ALA A 37 0.42 -11.69 8.11
N THR A 38 -0.42 -12.50 8.74
CA THR A 38 -1.36 -12.03 9.76
C THR A 38 -0.59 -11.55 10.99
N ARG A 39 -1.29 -10.86 11.89
CA ARG A 39 -0.71 -10.41 13.15
C ARG A 39 -0.12 -11.56 13.98
N SER A 40 -0.76 -12.72 13.94
CA SER A 40 -0.33 -13.91 14.71
C SER A 40 0.73 -14.74 14.02
N SER A 41 0.82 -14.71 12.70
CA SER A 41 1.79 -15.52 11.93
C SER A 41 3.05 -14.76 11.55
N TYR A 42 3.08 -13.45 11.79
CA TYR A 42 4.25 -12.63 11.49
C TYR A 42 5.45 -13.01 12.40
N HIS A 43 6.57 -13.22 11.77
CA HIS A 43 7.86 -13.33 12.46
C HIS A 43 8.97 -12.73 11.61
N PRO A 44 9.87 -11.94 12.18
CA PRO A 44 10.99 -11.37 11.45
C PRO A 44 11.96 -12.49 10.99
N SER A 45 12.29 -12.49 9.71
CA SER A 45 13.22 -13.44 9.11
C SER A 45 14.11 -12.73 8.10
N ASN A 46 15.42 -12.97 8.21
CA ASN A 46 16.41 -12.39 7.29
C ASN A 46 16.42 -13.09 5.94
N SER A 47 16.18 -14.39 5.92
CA SER A 47 16.22 -15.22 4.71
C SER A 47 14.91 -15.13 3.91
N GLU A 48 13.80 -14.90 4.58
CA GLU A 48 12.47 -14.86 3.99
C GLU A 48 11.66 -13.68 4.53
N PRO A 49 12.00 -12.46 4.10
CA PRO A 49 11.32 -11.26 4.59
C PRO A 49 9.83 -11.29 4.27
N MET A 50 9.03 -10.86 5.23
CA MET A 50 7.58 -10.73 5.10
C MET A 50 7.11 -9.40 5.65
N SER A 51 5.94 -8.94 5.23
CA SER A 51 5.25 -7.77 5.78
C SER A 51 3.99 -8.18 6.51
N GLN A 52 3.59 -7.38 7.48
CA GLN A 52 2.30 -7.52 8.17
C GLN A 52 1.17 -7.01 7.27
N GLY A 53 0.02 -7.66 7.34
CA GLY A 53 -1.16 -7.28 6.56
C GLY A 53 -1.25 -8.04 5.23
N THR A 54 -1.80 -7.40 4.22
CA THR A 54 -2.10 -8.02 2.93
C THR A 54 -1.21 -7.48 1.81
N ARG A 55 -1.25 -8.15 0.66
CA ARG A 55 -0.49 -7.72 -0.52
C ARG A 55 -1.08 -6.45 -1.13
N CYS A 56 -2.40 -6.33 -1.23
CA CYS A 56 -3.03 -5.11 -1.70
C CYS A 56 -2.70 -3.91 -0.82
N ARG A 57 -2.55 -4.13 0.48
CA ARG A 57 -2.02 -3.13 1.39
C ARG A 57 -0.65 -2.63 0.95
N GLN A 58 0.26 -3.54 0.61
CA GLN A 58 1.60 -3.17 0.12
C GLN A 58 1.54 -2.39 -1.20
N LEU A 59 0.60 -2.71 -2.09
CA LEU A 59 0.38 -1.94 -3.31
C LEU A 59 -0.19 -0.55 -3.03
N ALA A 60 -1.13 -0.44 -2.10
CA ALA A 60 -1.72 0.84 -1.71
C ALA A 60 -0.69 1.82 -1.12
N GLU A 61 0.31 1.31 -0.43
CA GLU A 61 1.40 2.12 0.13
C GLU A 61 2.18 2.90 -0.94
N TYR A 62 2.33 2.36 -2.16
CA TYR A 62 2.95 3.07 -3.28
C TYR A 62 2.15 4.31 -3.73
N VAL A 63 0.86 4.31 -3.51
CA VAL A 63 0.01 5.46 -3.83
C VAL A 63 -0.07 6.43 -2.65
N ILE A 64 -0.19 5.92 -1.43
CA ILE A 64 -0.43 6.75 -0.24
C ILE A 64 0.84 7.45 0.23
N PHE A 65 1.97 6.74 0.25
CA PHE A 65 3.20 7.35 0.73
C PHE A 65 3.84 8.27 -0.32
N GLU A 66 4.20 9.45 0.11
CA GLU A 66 4.99 10.36 -0.72
C GLU A 66 6.46 9.96 -0.64
N SER A 67 6.85 9.07 -1.53
CA SER A 67 8.17 8.47 -1.59
C SER A 67 8.68 8.49 -3.03
N PRO A 68 9.33 9.60 -3.47
CA PRO A 68 9.88 9.69 -4.82
C PRO A 68 10.96 8.65 -5.11
N LEU A 69 11.63 8.17 -4.07
CA LEU A 69 12.58 7.07 -4.13
C LEU A 69 12.00 5.85 -3.42
N ASN A 70 11.37 4.97 -4.17
CA ASN A 70 10.84 3.71 -3.68
C ASN A 70 11.88 2.59 -3.85
N MET A 71 12.20 1.92 -2.76
CA MET A 71 13.06 0.74 -2.79
C MET A 71 12.23 -0.52 -2.68
N LEU A 72 12.46 -1.46 -3.60
CA LEU A 72 11.82 -2.76 -3.57
C LEU A 72 12.31 -3.58 -2.38
N CYS A 73 11.38 -4.12 -1.64
CA CYS A 73 11.69 -4.79 -0.38
C CYS A 73 11.79 -6.32 -0.47
N ASP A 74 11.55 -6.89 -1.63
CA ASP A 74 11.56 -8.34 -1.82
C ASP A 74 12.61 -8.78 -2.85
N SER A 75 12.77 -10.09 -3.03
CA SER A 75 13.70 -10.67 -3.99
C SER A 75 13.14 -10.61 -5.42
N PRO A 76 14.02 -10.51 -6.44
CA PRO A 76 13.57 -10.60 -7.83
C PRO A 76 12.76 -11.85 -8.14
N SER A 77 13.10 -12.98 -7.51
CA SER A 77 12.38 -14.24 -7.69
C SER A 77 10.94 -14.18 -7.22
N ASN A 78 10.66 -13.47 -6.14
CA ASN A 78 9.30 -13.30 -5.62
C ASN A 78 8.51 -12.35 -6.52
N TYR A 79 9.09 -11.25 -6.98
CA TYR A 79 8.45 -10.37 -7.95
C TYR A 79 8.13 -11.07 -9.28
N MET A 80 9.01 -11.94 -9.75
CA MET A 80 8.77 -12.71 -10.98
C MET A 80 7.63 -13.73 -10.86
N LYS A 81 7.34 -14.22 -9.66
CA LYS A 81 6.18 -15.07 -9.40
C LYS A 81 4.87 -14.29 -9.40
N GLU A 82 4.88 -13.07 -8.89
CA GLU A 82 3.72 -12.23 -8.66
C GLU A 82 3.62 -11.12 -9.73
N LYS A 83 3.48 -11.55 -10.99
CA LYS A 83 3.60 -10.69 -12.16
C LYS A 83 2.61 -9.52 -12.18
N GLU A 84 1.38 -9.72 -11.72
CA GLU A 84 0.36 -8.68 -11.74
C GLU A 84 0.70 -7.55 -10.74
N CYS A 85 1.00 -7.92 -9.50
CA CYS A 85 1.43 -6.96 -8.49
C CYS A 85 2.72 -6.24 -8.92
N THR A 86 3.67 -6.98 -9.50
CA THR A 86 4.93 -6.41 -10.00
C THR A 86 4.69 -5.44 -11.15
N ARG A 87 3.76 -5.75 -12.05
CA ARG A 87 3.37 -4.82 -13.11
C ARG A 87 2.80 -3.53 -12.52
N PHE A 88 1.89 -3.61 -11.56
CA PHE A 88 1.38 -2.42 -10.87
C PHE A 88 2.53 -1.59 -10.28
N ILE A 89 3.44 -2.20 -9.54
CA ILE A 89 4.59 -1.52 -8.94
C ILE A 89 5.47 -0.83 -9.99
N SER A 90 5.63 -1.45 -11.17
CA SER A 90 6.44 -0.88 -12.26
C SER A 90 5.74 0.28 -13.00
N GLU A 91 4.43 0.35 -12.93
CA GLU A 91 3.61 1.35 -13.64
C GLU A 91 3.17 2.52 -12.75
N VAL A 92 3.14 2.32 -11.43
CA VAL A 92 2.70 3.36 -10.50
C VAL A 92 3.73 4.50 -10.46
N PRO A 93 3.29 5.76 -10.58
CA PRO A 93 4.19 6.91 -10.51
C PRO A 93 4.82 7.08 -9.13
N THR A 94 6.00 7.66 -9.09
CA THR A 94 6.69 8.05 -7.85
C THR A 94 6.56 9.55 -7.56
N VAL A 95 6.14 10.32 -8.55
CA VAL A 95 5.89 11.76 -8.45
C VAL A 95 4.48 12.04 -8.95
N TRP A 96 3.77 12.90 -8.24
CA TRP A 96 2.37 13.16 -8.46
C TRP A 96 2.11 14.61 -8.82
N ASP A 97 1.19 14.84 -9.76
CA ASP A 97 0.76 16.19 -10.15
C ASP A 97 -0.25 16.77 -9.16
N GLU A 98 -1.03 15.89 -8.53
CA GLU A 98 -2.09 16.30 -7.60
C GLU A 98 -2.31 15.24 -6.53
N THR A 99 -2.61 15.69 -5.33
CA THR A 99 -2.95 14.82 -4.19
C THR A 99 -4.22 15.34 -3.51
N VAL A 100 -5.19 14.46 -3.34
CA VAL A 100 -6.46 14.74 -2.67
C VAL A 100 -6.63 13.78 -1.51
N ALA A 101 -6.70 14.32 -0.29
CA ALA A 101 -7.12 13.55 0.87
C ALA A 101 -8.64 13.40 0.81
N ILE A 102 -9.13 12.18 0.68
CA ILE A 102 -10.58 11.92 0.58
C ILE A 102 -11.17 11.81 1.98
N GLU A 103 -10.63 10.92 2.78
CA GLU A 103 -11.09 10.66 4.14
C GLU A 103 -9.99 9.98 4.95
N GLY A 104 -10.05 10.08 6.27
CA GLY A 104 -9.11 9.34 7.11
C GLY A 104 -9.16 9.72 8.57
N ARG A 105 -8.60 8.83 9.39
CA ARG A 105 -8.45 9.02 10.82
C ARG A 105 -7.12 8.45 11.27
N ILE A 106 -6.31 9.30 11.90
CA ILE A 106 -4.98 8.93 12.34
C ILE A 106 -4.97 7.65 13.19
N GLY A 107 -4.10 6.72 12.83
CA GLY A 107 -3.98 5.43 13.51
C GLY A 107 -5.06 4.41 13.16
N GLU A 108 -6.06 4.77 12.36
CA GLU A 108 -7.15 3.90 11.99
C GLU A 108 -7.20 3.62 10.48
N TYR A 109 -7.26 4.66 9.66
CA TYR A 109 -7.28 4.50 8.20
C TYR A 109 -6.92 5.80 7.48
N VAL A 110 -6.58 5.65 6.21
CA VAL A 110 -6.35 6.75 5.28
C VAL A 110 -6.88 6.38 3.91
N LEU A 111 -7.57 7.31 3.26
CA LEU A 111 -8.07 7.20 1.90
C LEU A 111 -7.63 8.42 1.11
N MET A 112 -6.95 8.19 0.01
CA MET A 112 -6.31 9.24 -0.78
C MET A 112 -6.45 8.98 -2.27
N ALA A 113 -6.56 10.04 -3.06
CA ALA A 113 -6.46 10.00 -4.50
C ALA A 113 -5.25 10.82 -4.96
N ARG A 114 -4.53 10.31 -5.95
CA ARG A 114 -3.39 10.99 -6.57
C ARG A 114 -3.47 10.91 -8.08
N ARG A 115 -3.07 11.99 -8.75
CA ARG A 115 -3.07 12.07 -10.20
C ARG A 115 -1.65 12.14 -10.76
N SER A 116 -1.47 11.45 -11.87
CA SER A 116 -0.28 11.60 -12.71
C SER A 116 -0.73 11.58 -14.17
N GLY A 117 -0.51 12.68 -14.88
CA GLY A 117 -1.07 12.90 -16.21
C GLY A 117 -2.61 12.80 -16.19
N ASP A 118 -3.13 11.94 -17.03
CA ASP A 118 -4.58 11.70 -17.16
C ASP A 118 -5.11 10.57 -16.26
N LYS A 119 -4.24 9.96 -15.44
CA LYS A 119 -4.62 8.82 -14.60
C LYS A 119 -4.75 9.20 -13.14
N TRP A 120 -5.82 8.73 -12.53
CA TRP A 120 -6.02 8.79 -11.10
C TRP A 120 -5.76 7.45 -10.44
N TYR A 121 -5.14 7.49 -9.29
CA TYR A 121 -4.86 6.36 -8.42
C TYR A 121 -5.52 6.63 -7.08
N ILE A 122 -6.47 5.78 -6.70
CA ILE A 122 -7.16 5.89 -5.41
C ILE A 122 -6.74 4.71 -4.56
N ALA A 123 -6.29 4.98 -3.35
CA ALA A 123 -5.83 3.95 -2.43
C ALA A 123 -6.33 4.18 -1.02
N GLY A 124 -6.63 3.08 -0.34
CA GLY A 124 -7.01 3.05 1.06
C GLY A 124 -6.15 2.08 1.85
N LEU A 125 -5.78 2.50 3.05
CA LEU A 125 -5.18 1.66 4.08
C LEU A 125 -6.06 1.69 5.33
N THR A 126 -6.23 0.56 5.99
CA THR A 126 -6.87 0.45 7.29
C THR A 126 -5.92 -0.23 8.28
N ASP A 127 -6.18 -0.06 9.56
CA ASP A 127 -5.56 -0.87 10.60
C ASP A 127 -6.02 -2.34 10.49
N TRP A 128 -5.95 -3.12 11.57
CA TRP A 128 -6.39 -4.50 11.57
C TRP A 128 -7.91 -4.69 11.52
N ASN A 129 -8.68 -3.60 11.57
CA ASN A 129 -10.13 -3.65 11.50
C ASN A 129 -10.60 -3.38 10.07
N SER A 130 -11.53 -4.20 9.58
CA SER A 130 -12.20 -3.94 8.30
C SER A 130 -13.11 -2.73 8.40
N ARG A 131 -13.20 -1.97 7.30
CA ARG A 131 -14.07 -0.79 7.18
C ARG A 131 -14.74 -0.76 5.83
N GLU A 132 -15.95 -0.26 5.81
CA GLU A 132 -16.65 0.10 4.57
C GLU A 132 -16.47 1.59 4.32
N VAL A 133 -16.08 1.96 3.11
CA VAL A 133 -15.95 3.34 2.66
C VAL A 133 -16.69 3.53 1.36
N SER A 134 -17.32 4.67 1.19
CA SER A 134 -17.99 5.05 -0.05
C SER A 134 -17.24 6.19 -0.71
N ILE A 135 -16.87 6.04 -1.96
CA ILE A 135 -16.12 7.03 -2.72
C ILE A 135 -16.97 7.52 -3.89
N ASP A 136 -17.22 8.82 -3.97
CA ASP A 136 -17.72 9.42 -5.21
C ASP A 136 -16.57 9.49 -6.21
N LEU A 137 -16.69 8.77 -7.31
CA LEU A 137 -15.66 8.74 -8.36
C LEU A 137 -15.80 9.88 -9.38
N LYS A 138 -16.90 10.63 -9.37
CA LYS A 138 -17.12 11.71 -10.34
C LYS A 138 -16.02 12.77 -10.39
N PRO A 139 -15.40 13.17 -9.26
CA PRO A 139 -14.30 14.13 -9.30
C PRO A 139 -13.03 13.60 -9.97
N PHE A 140 -12.86 12.28 -10.03
CA PHE A 140 -11.62 11.64 -10.48
C PHE A 140 -11.72 11.07 -11.89
N ALA A 141 -12.92 10.68 -12.34
CA ALA A 141 -13.14 10.18 -13.69
C ALA A 141 -14.59 10.35 -14.12
N SER A 142 -14.82 11.03 -15.23
CA SER A 142 -16.14 11.14 -15.83
C SER A 142 -16.49 9.96 -16.74
N ASN A 143 -15.51 9.38 -17.42
CA ASN A 143 -15.62 8.20 -18.26
C ASN A 143 -14.28 7.47 -18.27
N GLY A 144 -14.25 6.16 -18.12
CA GLY A 144 -13.00 5.43 -18.17
C GLY A 144 -13.09 3.99 -17.68
N LYS A 145 -11.98 3.28 -17.87
CA LYS A 145 -11.79 1.94 -17.32
C LYS A 145 -11.23 2.05 -15.90
N ILE A 146 -11.87 1.36 -14.98
CA ILE A 146 -11.40 1.21 -13.60
C ILE A 146 -10.76 -0.16 -13.48
N THR A 147 -9.58 -0.22 -12.90
CA THR A 147 -8.95 -1.45 -12.46
C THR A 147 -8.97 -1.45 -10.93
N LEU A 148 -9.58 -2.46 -10.35
CA LEU A 148 -9.67 -2.62 -8.91
C LEU A 148 -8.64 -3.66 -8.45
N TRP A 149 -7.87 -3.30 -7.44
CA TRP A 149 -7.01 -4.20 -6.68
C TRP A 149 -7.63 -4.38 -5.31
N SER A 150 -8.04 -5.58 -4.99
CA SER A 150 -8.69 -5.90 -3.71
C SER A 150 -8.08 -7.13 -3.08
N ASP A 151 -8.20 -7.24 -1.77
CA ASP A 151 -7.81 -8.44 -1.06
C ASP A 151 -8.74 -9.60 -1.41
N GLY A 152 -8.17 -10.74 -1.78
CA GLY A 152 -8.90 -11.99 -1.97
C GLY A 152 -9.10 -12.75 -0.66
N ILE A 153 -9.76 -13.90 -0.72
CA ILE A 153 -10.06 -14.75 0.44
C ILE A 153 -8.77 -15.19 1.18
N ASN A 154 -7.68 -15.33 0.45
CA ASN A 154 -6.37 -15.73 0.96
C ASN A 154 -5.35 -14.59 0.94
N ALA A 155 -5.79 -13.36 1.15
CA ALA A 155 -4.97 -12.15 1.00
C ALA A 155 -3.72 -12.12 1.90
N ASP A 156 -3.73 -12.87 3.00
CA ASP A 156 -2.60 -13.07 3.90
C ASP A 156 -1.56 -14.09 3.37
N ARG A 157 -1.84 -14.78 2.26
CA ARG A 157 -0.99 -15.85 1.70
C ARG A 157 -0.79 -15.78 0.21
N ALA A 158 -1.74 -15.23 -0.52
CA ALA A 158 -1.76 -15.21 -1.96
C ALA A 158 -1.85 -13.79 -2.52
N ALA A 159 -1.62 -13.67 -3.83
CA ALA A 159 -1.83 -12.44 -4.56
C ALA A 159 -3.30 -12.00 -4.56
N CYS A 160 -3.49 -10.76 -4.94
CA CYS A 160 -4.79 -10.26 -5.33
C CYS A 160 -5.33 -11.08 -6.52
N ASP A 161 -6.39 -11.78 -6.30
CA ASP A 161 -7.21 -12.40 -7.36
C ASP A 161 -8.31 -11.43 -7.77
#